data_d168a0e560a746ac5d0aff39d683065d
#
_entry.id   d168a0e560a746ac5d0aff39d683065d
#
_cell.length_a   1.000
_cell.length_b   1.000
_cell.length_c   1.000
_cell.angle_alpha   90.00
_cell.angle_beta   90.00
_cell.angle_gamma   90.00
#
_symmetry.space_group_name_H-M   'P 1'
#
loop_
_entity.id
_entity.type
_entity.pdbx_description
1 polymer ?
#
loop_
_entity_poly.entity_id
_entity_poly.type
_entity_poly.pdbx_seq_one_letter_code
_entity_poly.pdbx_strand_id
1 'polypeptide(L)'
;MSAHTIHVSAPGKLFLLGEYAVLEGAPALLTAVDRRAHVHATVIDGPAWQISAPNLGIHDLVLGTHGKLPAELDPAVVAHLKVFDAVRALVQARATAALPALCLHIDTRDF
;
A
#
# COMPACT_ATOMS: atom_id res chain seq x y z
N MET A 1 18.60 -8.92 -17.80
CA MET A 1 17.15 -8.65 -17.86
C MET A 1 16.86 -7.39 -17.06
N SER A 2 16.23 -6.42 -17.69
CA SER A 2 15.92 -5.18 -17.01
C SER A 2 14.69 -5.34 -16.13
N ALA A 3 14.76 -4.83 -14.92
CA ALA A 3 13.62 -4.78 -14.04
C ALA A 3 12.69 -3.66 -14.47
N HIS A 4 11.39 -3.91 -14.44
CA HIS A 4 10.40 -2.87 -14.65
C HIS A 4 10.03 -2.27 -13.31
N THR A 5 10.14 -0.95 -13.22
CA THR A 5 9.76 -0.21 -12.02
C THR A 5 8.66 0.77 -12.38
N ILE A 6 7.59 0.75 -11.60
CA ILE A 6 6.47 1.68 -11.73
C ILE A 6 6.48 2.57 -10.49
N HIS A 7 6.39 3.87 -10.72
CA HIS A 7 6.25 4.84 -9.64
C HIS A 7 4.86 5.46 -9.70
N VAL A 8 4.12 5.36 -8.61
CA VAL A 8 2.83 6.04 -8.46
C VAL A 8 2.84 6.90 -7.22
N SER A 9 2.05 7.95 -7.23
CA SER A 9 1.89 8.79 -6.05
C SER A 9 0.45 9.24 -5.91
N ALA A 10 0.06 9.54 -4.69
CA ALA A 10 -1.27 10.04 -4.38
C ALA A 10 -1.17 11.13 -3.33
N PRO A 11 -1.95 12.22 -3.49
CA PRO A 11 -1.98 13.27 -2.48
C PRO A 11 -2.73 12.80 -1.23
N GLY A 12 -2.37 13.38 -0.11
CA GLY A 12 -3.16 13.25 1.10
C GLY A 12 -4.44 14.08 0.99
N LYS A 13 -5.31 13.92 1.96
CA LYS A 13 -6.54 14.70 2.06
C LYS A 13 -6.67 15.30 3.45
N LEU A 14 -7.41 16.41 3.51
CA LEU A 14 -7.78 17.02 4.77
C LEU A 14 -9.29 17.26 4.76
N PHE A 15 -9.98 16.72 5.76
CA PHE A 15 -11.38 17.06 5.98
C PHE A 15 -11.46 18.43 6.65
N LEU A 16 -12.17 19.35 6.04
CA LEU A 16 -12.43 20.66 6.61
C LEU A 16 -13.68 20.61 7.50
N LEU A 17 -14.68 19.85 7.09
CA LEU A 17 -15.93 19.67 7.82
C LEU A 17 -16.48 18.28 7.50
N GLY A 18 -17.16 17.67 8.47
CA GLY A 18 -17.99 16.49 8.21
C GLY A 18 -17.27 15.16 8.20
N GLU A 19 -16.07 15.05 8.80
CA GLU A 19 -15.28 13.82 8.74
C GLU A 19 -16.03 12.58 9.26
N TYR A 20 -16.76 12.74 10.37
CA TYR A 20 -17.54 11.62 10.93
C TYR A 20 -19.01 11.67 10.52
N ALA A 21 -19.56 12.86 10.34
CA ALA A 21 -20.95 13.02 9.97
C ALA A 21 -21.25 12.45 8.58
N VAL A 22 -20.25 12.40 7.69
CA VAL A 22 -20.43 11.84 6.35
C VAL A 22 -20.78 10.35 6.39
N LEU A 23 -20.39 9.66 7.43
CA LEU A 23 -20.73 8.23 7.62
C LEU A 23 -22.22 8.04 7.85
N GLU A 24 -22.93 9.09 8.25
CA GLU A 24 -24.37 9.08 8.49
C GLU A 24 -25.14 9.82 7.41
N GLY A 25 -24.52 10.02 6.25
CA GLY A 25 -25.18 10.63 5.11
C GLY A 25 -25.09 12.14 5.04
N ALA A 26 -24.43 12.80 6.00
CA ALA A 26 -24.24 14.25 5.94
C ALA A 26 -23.17 14.62 4.93
N PRO A 27 -23.22 15.83 4.33
CA PRO A 27 -22.18 16.30 3.44
C PRO A 27 -20.84 16.45 4.17
N ALA A 28 -19.75 16.27 3.42
CA ALA A 28 -18.41 16.55 3.90
C ALA A 28 -17.70 17.50 2.94
N LEU A 29 -16.82 18.34 3.48
CA LEU A 29 -15.96 19.21 2.71
C LEU A 29 -14.52 18.79 2.97
N LEU A 30 -13.81 18.42 1.92
CA LEU A 30 -12.42 18.02 2.02
C LEU A 30 -11.59 18.61 0.89
N THR A 31 -10.29 18.68 1.09
CA THR A 31 -9.36 19.14 0.07
C THR A 31 -8.20 18.19 -0.05
N ALA A 32 -7.62 18.07 -1.24
CA ALA A 32 -6.34 17.43 -1.41
C ALA A 32 -5.24 18.37 -0.90
N VAL A 33 -4.19 17.80 -0.35
CA VAL A 33 -3.03 18.55 0.11
C VAL A 33 -1.80 18.19 -0.73
N ASP A 34 -0.86 19.12 -0.85
CA ASP A 34 0.35 18.91 -1.64
C ASP A 34 1.42 18.16 -0.82
N ARG A 35 0.98 17.08 -0.22
CA ARG A 35 1.83 16.10 0.46
C ARG A 35 1.45 14.75 -0.11
N ARG A 36 2.42 14.04 -0.65
CA ARG A 36 2.13 12.84 -1.44
C ARG A 36 2.78 11.61 -0.83
N ALA A 37 2.04 10.53 -0.84
CA ALA A 37 2.59 9.20 -0.64
C ALA A 37 3.10 8.67 -1.98
N HIS A 38 4.24 8.01 -1.97
CA HIS A 38 4.86 7.45 -3.16
C HIS A 38 5.02 5.96 -3.01
N VAL A 39 4.74 5.21 -4.07
CA VAL A 39 5.00 3.78 -4.12
C VAL A 39 5.83 3.48 -5.36
N HIS A 40 6.94 2.80 -5.16
CA HIS A 40 7.77 2.25 -6.22
C HIS A 40 7.57 0.74 -6.23
N ALA A 41 7.11 0.19 -7.35
CA ALA A 41 6.90 -1.24 -7.52
C ALA A 41 7.86 -1.76 -8.59
N THR A 42 8.67 -2.73 -8.23
CA THR A 42 9.64 -3.35 -9.14
C THR A 42 9.32 -4.83 -9.26
N VAL A 43 9.25 -5.33 -10.49
CA VAL A 43 9.08 -6.77 -10.73
C VAL A 43 10.36 -7.50 -10.34
N ILE A 44 10.21 -8.54 -9.54
CA ILE A 44 11.34 -9.38 -9.10
C ILE A 44 11.08 -10.85 -9.45
N ASP A 45 12.14 -11.64 -9.42
CA ASP A 45 12.05 -13.08 -9.68
C ASP A 45 11.55 -13.82 -8.44
N GLY A 46 10.98 -15.00 -8.67
CA GLY A 46 10.50 -15.88 -7.63
C GLY A 46 9.05 -15.60 -7.21
N PRO A 47 8.51 -16.41 -6.29
CA PRO A 47 7.11 -16.29 -5.88
C PRO A 47 6.88 -15.27 -4.75
N ALA A 48 7.91 -14.97 -3.96
CA ALA A 48 7.75 -14.14 -2.77
C ALA A 48 7.88 -12.67 -3.10
N TRP A 49 6.99 -11.86 -2.54
CA TRP A 49 7.05 -10.41 -2.63
C TRP A 49 7.90 -9.84 -1.50
N GLN A 50 8.32 -8.58 -1.67
CA GLN A 50 8.99 -7.82 -0.61
C GLN A 50 8.33 -6.47 -0.48
N ILE A 51 8.30 -5.95 0.75
CA ILE A 51 7.73 -4.63 1.01
C ILE A 51 8.62 -3.88 2.00
N SER A 52 8.85 -2.60 1.71
CA SER A 52 9.54 -1.68 2.60
C SER A 52 8.67 -0.43 2.78
N ALA A 53 8.49 -0.03 4.01
CA ALA A 53 7.81 1.20 4.38
C ALA A 53 8.60 1.84 5.54
N PRO A 54 9.70 2.55 5.23
CA PRO A 54 10.63 3.01 6.28
C PRO A 54 9.97 3.87 7.35
N ASN A 55 8.97 4.66 6.97
CA ASN A 55 8.25 5.51 7.93
C ASN A 55 7.43 4.72 8.95
N LEU A 56 7.16 3.44 8.65
CA LEU A 56 6.46 2.53 9.55
C LEU A 56 7.40 1.54 10.22
N GLY A 57 8.71 1.69 10.01
CA GLY A 57 9.70 0.77 10.55
C GLY A 57 9.74 -0.57 9.84
N ILE A 58 9.22 -0.66 8.64
CA ILE A 58 9.20 -1.89 7.86
C ILE A 58 10.31 -1.82 6.81
N HIS A 59 11.26 -2.76 6.87
CA HIS A 59 12.40 -2.81 5.97
C HIS A 59 12.53 -4.20 5.37
N ASP A 60 12.48 -4.28 4.05
CA ASP A 60 12.71 -5.51 3.26
C ASP A 60 11.95 -6.73 3.81
N LEU A 61 10.71 -6.51 4.23
CA LEU A 61 9.87 -7.58 4.74
C LEU A 61 9.49 -8.53 3.60
N VAL A 62 9.82 -9.80 3.77
CA VAL A 62 9.46 -10.83 2.79
C VAL A 62 8.03 -11.27 3.03
N LEU A 63 7.20 -11.15 2.00
CA LEU A 63 5.83 -11.62 1.99
C LEU A 63 5.74 -12.96 1.29
N GLY A 64 4.61 -13.65 1.47
CA GLY A 64 4.40 -14.92 0.80
C GLY A 64 4.10 -14.79 -0.68
N THR A 65 3.76 -15.90 -1.29
CA THR A 65 3.31 -15.96 -2.68
C THR A 65 2.06 -15.10 -2.84
N HIS A 66 1.99 -14.37 -3.94
CA HIS A 66 0.92 -13.41 -4.23
C HIS A 66 0.85 -12.24 -3.23
N GLY A 67 1.93 -12.01 -2.51
CA GLY A 67 2.02 -10.89 -1.56
C GLY A 67 1.27 -11.11 -0.26
N LYS A 68 0.90 -12.32 0.06
CA LYS A 68 0.17 -12.63 1.30
C LYS A 68 1.03 -12.35 2.52
N LEU A 69 0.41 -11.82 3.57
CA LEU A 69 1.11 -11.59 4.82
C LEU A 69 1.46 -12.92 5.49
N PRO A 70 2.71 -13.07 5.97
CA PRO A 70 3.07 -14.26 6.75
C PRO A 70 2.24 -14.36 8.03
N ALA A 71 1.97 -15.60 8.47
CA ALA A 71 1.15 -15.85 9.66
C ALA A 71 1.79 -15.40 10.97
N GLU A 72 3.13 -15.26 10.98
CA GLU A 72 3.90 -15.01 12.20
C GLU A 72 4.35 -13.57 12.37
N LEU A 73 3.70 -12.62 11.66
CA LEU A 73 4.06 -11.22 11.77
C LEU A 73 3.63 -10.63 13.13
N ASP A 74 4.45 -9.68 13.59
CA ASP A 74 4.09 -8.84 14.72
C ASP A 74 2.73 -8.18 14.47
N PRO A 75 1.81 -8.20 15.44
CA PRO A 75 0.49 -7.56 15.28
C PRO A 75 0.55 -6.08 14.88
N ALA A 76 1.56 -5.34 15.32
CA ALA A 76 1.73 -3.94 14.94
C ALA A 76 2.03 -3.82 13.44
N VAL A 77 2.86 -4.70 12.89
CA VAL A 77 3.15 -4.72 11.45
C VAL A 77 1.90 -5.08 10.66
N VAL A 78 1.13 -6.08 11.12
CA VAL A 78 -0.13 -6.46 10.48
C VAL A 78 -1.08 -5.27 10.43
N ALA A 79 -1.19 -4.52 11.53
CA ALA A 79 -2.05 -3.34 11.59
C ALA A 79 -1.64 -2.29 10.56
N HIS A 80 -0.33 -2.04 10.40
CA HIS A 80 0.19 -1.09 9.41
C HIS A 80 -0.05 -1.55 7.97
N LEU A 81 -0.11 -2.84 7.73
CA LEU A 81 -0.26 -3.40 6.38
C LEU A 81 -1.70 -3.79 6.04
N LYS A 82 -2.66 -3.48 6.91
CA LYS A 82 -4.05 -3.89 6.74
C LYS A 82 -4.66 -3.37 5.44
N VAL A 83 -4.47 -2.11 5.13
CA VAL A 83 -5.00 -1.51 3.90
C VAL A 83 -4.28 -2.08 2.68
N PHE A 84 -2.96 -2.20 2.75
CA PHE A 84 -2.18 -2.83 1.69
C PHE A 84 -2.72 -4.23 1.39
N ASP A 85 -2.94 -5.04 2.41
CA ASP A 85 -3.40 -6.42 2.23
C ASP A 85 -4.78 -6.48 1.58
N ALA A 86 -5.69 -5.60 1.97
CA ALA A 86 -7.02 -5.51 1.37
C ALA A 86 -6.95 -5.12 -0.11
N VAL A 87 -6.13 -4.13 -0.44
CA VAL A 87 -5.94 -3.70 -1.84
C VAL A 87 -5.29 -4.80 -2.67
N ARG A 88 -4.25 -5.44 -2.13
CA ARG A 88 -3.59 -6.56 -2.80
C ARG A 88 -4.59 -7.67 -3.14
N ALA A 89 -5.42 -8.06 -2.18
CA ALA A 89 -6.42 -9.11 -2.38
C ALA A 89 -7.44 -8.73 -3.47
N LEU A 90 -7.86 -7.46 -3.48
CA LEU A 90 -8.81 -6.98 -4.48
C LEU A 90 -8.20 -6.98 -5.88
N VAL A 91 -6.96 -6.51 -6.01
CA VAL A 91 -6.25 -6.50 -7.30
C VAL A 91 -6.04 -7.93 -7.79
N GLN A 92 -5.63 -8.83 -6.90
CA GLN A 92 -5.42 -10.23 -7.24
C GLN A 92 -6.72 -10.87 -7.77
N ALA A 93 -7.84 -10.57 -7.12
CA ALA A 93 -9.14 -11.12 -7.50
C ALA A 93 -9.61 -10.62 -8.87
N ARG A 94 -9.19 -9.43 -9.27
CA ARG A 94 -9.60 -8.81 -10.55
C ARG A 94 -8.60 -8.97 -11.67
N ALA A 95 -7.41 -9.49 -11.37
CA ALA A 95 -6.40 -9.69 -12.40
C ALA A 95 -6.84 -10.78 -13.38
N THR A 96 -6.62 -10.52 -14.67
CA THR A 96 -6.92 -11.49 -15.72
C THR A 96 -5.78 -12.47 -15.95
N ALA A 97 -4.62 -12.20 -15.38
CA ALA A 97 -3.45 -13.06 -15.43
C ALA A 97 -2.75 -13.04 -14.08
N ALA A 98 -1.88 -14.02 -13.84
CA ALA A 98 -1.10 -14.04 -12.60
C ALA A 98 -0.22 -12.80 -12.50
N LEU A 99 -0.22 -12.17 -11.32
CA LEU A 99 0.66 -11.03 -11.06
C LEU A 99 2.08 -11.52 -10.81
N PRO A 100 3.11 -10.81 -11.32
CA PRO A 100 4.48 -11.15 -10.97
C PRO A 100 4.74 -10.81 -9.50
N ALA A 101 5.81 -11.40 -8.95
CA ALA A 101 6.28 -10.99 -7.62
C ALA A 101 6.79 -9.56 -7.69
N LEU A 102 6.49 -8.78 -6.67
CA LEU A 102 6.82 -7.36 -6.62
C LEU A 102 7.67 -7.04 -5.39
N CYS A 103 8.61 -6.13 -5.58
CA CYS A 103 9.29 -5.43 -4.50
C CYS A 103 8.66 -4.04 -4.41
N LEU A 104 8.02 -3.76 -3.30
CA LEU A 104 7.31 -2.50 -3.08
C LEU A 104 8.06 -1.64 -2.09
N HIS A 105 8.23 -0.37 -2.43
CA HIS A 105 8.79 0.64 -1.53
C HIS A 105 7.75 1.73 -1.35
N ILE A 106 7.28 1.90 -0.12
CA ILE A 106 6.25 2.88 0.23
C ILE A 106 6.91 4.02 0.98
N ASP A 107 6.81 5.21 0.44
CA ASP A 107 7.42 6.42 1.02
C ASP A 107 6.32 7.41 1.39
N THR A 108 6.16 7.66 2.68
CA THR A 108 5.18 8.60 3.22
C THR A 108 5.87 9.70 4.03
N ARG A 109 7.14 10.02 3.71
CA ARG A 109 7.92 11.01 4.47
C ARG A 109 7.33 12.41 4.42
N ASP A 110 6.54 12.71 3.40
CA ASP A 110 5.92 14.03 3.25
C ASP A 110 4.68 14.22 4.13
N PHE A 111 4.25 13.19 4.80
CA PHE A 111 3.10 13.26 5.71
C PHE A 111 3.50 13.55 7.14
#